data_00ad82812b1d5697a3b39780084b0264
#
_entry.id   00ad82812b1d5697a3b39780084b0264
#
_cell.length_a   1.000
_cell.length_b   1.000
_cell.length_c   1.000
_cell.angle_alpha   90.00
_cell.angle_beta   90.00
_cell.angle_gamma   90.00
#
_symmetry.space_group_name_H-M   'P 1'
#
loop_
_entity.id
_entity.type
_entity.pdbx_description
1 polymer ?
#
loop_
_entity_poly.entity_id
_entity_poly.type
_entity_poly.pdbx_seq_one_letter_code
_entity_poly.pdbx_strand_id
1 'polypeptide(L)'
;LFDQTISEFQFVEQRIWIKDFINYKVGVDGISILFILLTTFITPLCVISINNSIKESLSEFLIAVLIMESFMIGVFCSLDLVIFYLFFEAGLIPMFLIIGIWGGARRVYSAFKFFLYTLLGSVLMLVAIISIYWLNGTTDIVELYESGIDIKYQNLLWLAFFSSFAVKTPMWPVHTWLPDAHVEAPTAGSVLLAAILLKMAGYGFIRFSLGLFPVASEIFTPLIYTLSVIAIIFTSFIALMQEDMKKLIAYSSVAHMGYVTLGIFTIQQQGIEGSIIQMISHGLVSAALFLCVGVVYDRMHSRLINTYGGIVSIVPKYSILFMVFTLAALGLPGTSGFVGEFLILMGAFKDNFLVAVIASIGVIIGAAYMLWLYKRVIFGKLINNDLKQMIDLNKSEVFILSCLAVPTLFFGFYPEPLINTIEVSISDLIDEYNFRLAGRL
;
A
#
# COMPACT_ATOMS: atom_id res chain seq x y z
N LEU A 1 27.65 -3.54 -1.02
CA LEU A 1 26.35 -2.98 -1.32
C LEU A 1 25.46 -3.22 -0.12
N PHE A 2 24.15 -3.31 -0.21
CA PHE A 2 23.29 -3.52 0.97
C PHE A 2 23.60 -4.86 1.65
N ASP A 3 23.82 -4.84 2.97
CA ASP A 3 24.11 -6.01 3.80
C ASP A 3 22.84 -6.40 4.58
N GLN A 4 22.31 -7.58 4.33
CA GLN A 4 21.08 -8.09 4.96
C GLN A 4 21.28 -8.58 6.40
N THR A 5 22.55 -8.72 6.85
CA THR A 5 22.88 -9.23 8.18
C THR A 5 22.95 -8.13 9.26
N ILE A 6 22.81 -6.87 8.85
CA ILE A 6 22.95 -5.69 9.73
C ILE A 6 21.57 -5.06 9.91
N SER A 7 21.15 -4.85 11.17
CA SER A 7 19.88 -4.16 11.50
C SER A 7 19.97 -2.63 11.40
N GLU A 8 21.18 -2.08 11.53
CA GLU A 8 21.43 -0.66 11.52
C GLU A 8 21.16 -0.03 10.13
N PHE A 9 20.90 1.28 10.12
CA PHE A 9 20.73 2.02 8.88
C PHE A 9 22.04 2.11 8.09
N GLN A 10 21.97 1.78 6.82
CA GLN A 10 23.10 1.79 5.88
C GLN A 10 22.97 2.98 4.92
N PHE A 11 24.09 3.36 4.28
CA PHE A 11 24.18 4.50 3.34
C PHE A 11 23.66 5.79 3.95
N VAL A 12 23.95 6.01 5.23
CA VAL A 12 23.50 7.20 5.93
C VAL A 12 24.20 8.44 5.40
N GLU A 13 23.42 9.39 4.90
CA GLU A 13 23.87 10.75 4.61
C GLU A 13 23.21 11.73 5.56
N GLN A 14 24.03 12.60 6.17
CA GLN A 14 23.56 13.64 7.07
C GLN A 14 24.12 14.99 6.68
N ARG A 15 23.25 16.00 6.59
CA ARG A 15 23.61 17.40 6.36
C ARG A 15 22.75 18.31 7.21
N ILE A 16 23.32 19.34 7.79
CA ILE A 16 22.57 20.38 8.49
C ILE A 16 21.74 21.13 7.46
N TRP A 17 20.41 21.10 7.61
CA TRP A 17 19.50 21.86 6.76
C TRP A 17 19.08 23.16 7.45
N ILE A 18 18.50 23.09 8.64
CA ILE A 18 18.20 24.26 9.46
C ILE A 18 19.00 24.11 10.75
N LYS A 19 19.95 25.04 10.95
CA LYS A 19 20.87 25.00 12.10
C LYS A 19 20.09 24.88 13.40
N ASP A 20 20.54 23.98 14.27
CA ASP A 20 20.00 23.70 15.61
C ASP A 20 18.54 23.24 15.63
N PHE A 21 17.97 22.82 14.47
CA PHE A 21 16.59 22.38 14.40
C PHE A 21 16.37 21.11 13.54
N ILE A 22 16.75 21.13 12.27
CA ILE A 22 16.48 20.02 11.33
C ILE A 22 17.76 19.62 10.61
N ASN A 23 18.05 18.32 10.65
CA ASN A 23 19.06 17.70 9.82
C ASN A 23 18.42 16.98 8.65
N TYR A 24 18.90 17.25 7.43
CA TYR A 24 18.63 16.36 6.32
C TYR A 24 19.41 15.07 6.57
N LYS A 25 18.72 14.03 7.03
CA LYS A 25 19.31 12.72 7.33
C LYS A 25 18.50 11.65 6.64
N VAL A 26 19.18 10.86 5.82
CA VAL A 26 18.58 9.75 5.05
C VAL A 26 19.45 8.50 5.20
N GLY A 27 18.80 7.34 5.15
CA GLY A 27 19.46 6.05 5.23
C GLY A 27 18.47 4.94 4.88
N VAL A 28 18.97 3.72 4.78
CA VAL A 28 18.20 2.56 4.31
C VAL A 28 18.48 1.38 5.23
N ASP A 29 17.44 0.61 5.56
CA ASP A 29 17.54 -0.67 6.29
C ASP A 29 16.77 -1.78 5.55
N GLY A 30 16.70 -2.98 6.13
CA GLY A 30 16.01 -4.12 5.53
C GLY A 30 14.53 -3.88 5.25
N ILE A 31 13.86 -3.05 6.05
CA ILE A 31 12.44 -2.72 5.87
C ILE A 31 12.25 -1.75 4.71
N SER A 32 13.01 -0.65 4.69
CA SER A 32 12.85 0.44 3.73
C SER A 32 13.28 0.06 2.31
N ILE A 33 14.33 -0.77 2.15
CA ILE A 33 14.90 -1.12 0.85
C ILE A 33 13.87 -1.79 -0.07
N LEU A 34 13.00 -2.64 0.46
CA LEU A 34 11.97 -3.32 -0.35
C LEU A 34 10.94 -2.35 -0.92
N PHE A 35 10.56 -1.31 -0.17
CA PHE A 35 9.64 -0.28 -0.66
C PHE A 35 10.29 0.63 -1.70
N ILE A 36 11.57 0.91 -1.55
CA ILE A 36 12.35 1.65 -2.56
C ILE A 36 12.42 0.83 -3.86
N LEU A 37 12.75 -0.45 -3.77
CA LEU A 37 12.77 -1.35 -4.93
C LEU A 37 11.40 -1.48 -5.59
N LEU A 38 10.32 -1.58 -4.82
CA LEU A 38 8.97 -1.59 -5.36
C LEU A 38 8.65 -0.28 -6.11
N THR A 39 9.02 0.86 -5.53
CA THR A 39 8.78 2.19 -6.12
C THR A 39 9.51 2.32 -7.46
N THR A 40 10.82 2.04 -7.47
CA THR A 40 11.65 2.13 -8.68
C THR A 40 11.32 1.08 -9.73
N PHE A 41 10.70 -0.04 -9.34
CA PHE A 41 10.22 -1.06 -10.28
C PHE A 41 8.88 -0.69 -10.93
N ILE A 42 7.93 -0.17 -10.15
CA ILE A 42 6.59 0.16 -10.64
C ILE A 42 6.58 1.42 -11.51
N THR A 43 7.35 2.46 -11.16
CA THR A 43 7.30 3.74 -11.88
C THR A 43 7.66 3.63 -13.37
N PRO A 44 8.74 2.93 -13.79
CA PRO A 44 9.03 2.73 -15.22
C PRO A 44 7.90 1.98 -15.95
N LEU A 45 7.29 0.97 -15.31
CA LEU A 45 6.15 0.26 -15.90
C LEU A 45 4.93 1.18 -16.07
N CYS A 46 4.69 2.08 -15.11
CA CYS A 46 3.69 3.13 -15.24
C CYS A 46 4.00 4.04 -16.44
N VAL A 47 5.22 4.53 -16.56
CA VAL A 47 5.64 5.42 -17.65
C VAL A 47 5.44 4.74 -19.02
N ILE A 48 5.82 3.46 -19.15
CA ILE A 48 5.61 2.71 -20.40
C ILE A 48 4.11 2.52 -20.71
N SER A 49 3.28 2.36 -19.65
CA SER A 49 1.83 2.16 -19.82
C SER A 49 1.07 3.39 -20.32
N ILE A 50 1.63 4.59 -20.12
CA ILE A 50 0.98 5.87 -20.47
C ILE A 50 0.89 6.10 -21.97
N ASN A 51 1.74 5.49 -22.76
CA ASN A 51 2.03 5.82 -24.18
C ASN A 51 0.78 5.89 -25.11
N ASN A 52 -0.37 5.34 -24.70
CA ASN A 52 -1.61 5.38 -25.47
C ASN A 52 -2.80 6.03 -24.74
N SER A 53 -2.72 6.25 -23.44
CA SER A 53 -3.86 6.66 -22.62
C SER A 53 -3.93 8.18 -22.37
N ILE A 54 -2.79 8.87 -22.35
CA ILE A 54 -2.73 10.32 -22.12
C ILE A 54 -2.16 11.02 -23.35
N LYS A 55 -2.99 11.85 -23.98
CA LYS A 55 -2.64 12.60 -25.20
C LYS A 55 -2.39 14.07 -24.94
N GLU A 56 -3.00 14.65 -23.91
CA GLU A 56 -2.89 16.05 -23.56
C GLU A 56 -1.89 16.27 -22.43
N SER A 57 -1.01 17.25 -22.58
CA SER A 57 -0.03 17.64 -21.55
C SER A 57 0.79 16.46 -21.02
N LEU A 58 1.29 15.59 -21.92
CA LEU A 58 2.03 14.38 -21.54
C LEU A 58 3.31 14.72 -20.76
N SER A 59 4.00 15.80 -21.12
CA SER A 59 5.24 16.21 -20.42
C SER A 59 4.99 16.56 -18.98
N GLU A 60 3.92 17.31 -18.69
CA GLU A 60 3.54 17.71 -17.34
C GLU A 60 3.10 16.51 -16.51
N PHE A 61 2.41 15.57 -17.14
CA PHE A 61 2.04 14.30 -16.49
C PHE A 61 3.28 13.49 -16.08
N LEU A 62 4.25 13.33 -16.99
CA LEU A 62 5.49 12.62 -16.70
C LEU A 62 6.32 13.30 -15.62
N ILE A 63 6.39 14.64 -15.64
CA ILE A 63 7.04 15.42 -14.57
C ILE A 63 6.37 15.13 -13.22
N ALA A 64 5.03 15.15 -13.16
CA ALA A 64 4.30 14.85 -11.92
C ALA A 64 4.57 13.43 -11.42
N VAL A 65 4.65 12.43 -12.31
CA VAL A 65 5.00 11.04 -11.97
C VAL A 65 6.41 10.94 -11.39
N LEU A 66 7.41 11.56 -12.02
CA LEU A 66 8.81 11.50 -11.57
C LEU A 66 9.05 12.27 -10.25
N ILE A 67 8.40 13.41 -10.08
CA ILE A 67 8.42 14.15 -8.81
C ILE A 67 7.79 13.29 -7.70
N MET A 68 6.67 12.63 -7.99
CA MET A 68 6.01 11.75 -7.03
C MET A 68 6.89 10.56 -6.66
N GLU A 69 7.59 9.93 -7.62
CA GLU A 69 8.57 8.87 -7.35
C GLU A 69 9.64 9.35 -6.37
N SER A 70 10.22 10.54 -6.62
CA SER A 70 11.25 11.11 -5.76
C SER A 70 10.75 11.32 -4.33
N PHE A 71 9.52 11.81 -4.16
CA PHE A 71 8.94 11.99 -2.83
C PHE A 71 8.64 10.65 -2.14
N MET A 72 8.14 9.65 -2.86
CA MET A 72 7.90 8.32 -2.30
C MET A 72 9.20 7.66 -1.82
N ILE A 73 10.29 7.74 -2.60
CA ILE A 73 11.61 7.27 -2.18
C ILE A 73 12.08 8.05 -0.95
N GLY A 74 11.92 9.38 -0.95
CA GLY A 74 12.26 10.23 0.18
C GLY A 74 11.58 9.81 1.49
N VAL A 75 10.31 9.40 1.44
CA VAL A 75 9.58 8.87 2.62
C VAL A 75 10.28 7.66 3.21
N PHE A 76 10.67 6.69 2.38
CA PHE A 76 11.27 5.44 2.85
C PHE A 76 12.74 5.59 3.29
N CYS A 77 13.43 6.64 2.83
CA CYS A 77 14.80 6.92 3.21
C CYS A 77 14.94 7.86 4.42
N SER A 78 13.88 8.56 4.83
CA SER A 78 13.97 9.61 5.84
C SER A 78 14.30 9.06 7.23
N LEU A 79 15.32 9.61 7.87
CA LEU A 79 15.74 9.35 9.25
C LEU A 79 15.51 10.55 10.18
N ASP A 80 14.74 11.55 9.75
CA ASP A 80 14.29 12.69 10.55
C ASP A 80 12.76 12.81 10.38
N LEU A 81 12.04 13.09 11.48
CA LEU A 81 10.58 13.16 11.48
C LEU A 81 10.04 14.30 10.61
N VAL A 82 10.73 15.44 10.54
CA VAL A 82 10.30 16.59 9.72
C VAL A 82 10.55 16.30 8.25
N ILE A 83 11.68 15.68 7.90
CA ILE A 83 11.99 15.24 6.53
C ILE A 83 11.01 14.18 6.06
N PHE A 84 10.70 13.21 6.93
CA PHE A 84 9.64 12.22 6.65
C PHE A 84 8.31 12.90 6.36
N TYR A 85 7.86 13.81 7.23
CA TYR A 85 6.60 14.54 7.07
C TYR A 85 6.56 15.32 5.76
N LEU A 86 7.66 16.03 5.46
CA LEU A 86 7.77 16.83 4.24
C LEU A 86 7.56 15.95 2.99
N PHE A 87 8.28 14.85 2.85
CA PHE A 87 8.13 13.96 1.71
C PHE A 87 6.77 13.25 1.69
N PHE A 88 6.26 12.87 2.87
CA PHE A 88 4.97 12.20 3.02
C PHE A 88 3.80 13.08 2.54
N GLU A 89 3.85 14.39 2.80
CA GLU A 89 2.85 15.37 2.37
C GLU A 89 3.10 15.91 0.97
N ALA A 90 4.37 16.13 0.60
CA ALA A 90 4.71 16.65 -0.72
C ALA A 90 4.19 15.75 -1.84
N GLY A 91 4.16 14.41 -1.63
CA GLY A 91 3.61 13.46 -2.58
C GLY A 91 2.11 13.64 -2.87
N LEU A 92 1.36 14.35 -2.02
CA LEU A 92 -0.06 14.64 -2.26
C LEU A 92 -0.26 15.62 -3.42
N ILE A 93 0.65 16.56 -3.61
CA ILE A 93 0.52 17.62 -4.63
C ILE A 93 0.54 17.00 -6.04
N PRO A 94 1.55 16.20 -6.45
CA PRO A 94 1.54 15.57 -7.75
C PRO A 94 0.33 14.65 -7.96
N MET A 95 -0.08 13.89 -6.95
CA MET A 95 -1.24 13.01 -7.06
C MET A 95 -2.55 13.80 -7.19
N PHE A 96 -2.71 14.91 -6.46
CA PHE A 96 -3.85 15.82 -6.61
C PHE A 96 -3.93 16.36 -8.05
N LEU A 97 -2.81 16.77 -8.64
CA LEU A 97 -2.74 17.22 -10.02
C LEU A 97 -3.05 16.09 -11.01
N ILE A 98 -2.49 14.90 -10.81
CA ILE A 98 -2.74 13.71 -11.65
C ILE A 98 -4.23 13.38 -11.68
N ILE A 99 -4.90 13.39 -10.53
CA ILE A 99 -6.35 13.11 -10.46
C ILE A 99 -7.14 14.29 -11.03
N GLY A 100 -6.79 15.52 -10.64
CA GLY A 100 -7.58 16.73 -10.94
C GLY A 100 -7.52 17.20 -12.40
N ILE A 101 -6.40 16.96 -13.08
CA ILE A 101 -6.20 17.40 -14.48
C ILE A 101 -6.56 16.28 -15.45
N TRP A 102 -6.02 15.07 -15.27
CA TRP A 102 -6.15 13.94 -16.21
C TRP A 102 -7.20 12.90 -15.80
N GLY A 103 -7.94 13.17 -14.73
CA GLY A 103 -8.99 12.28 -14.24
C GLY A 103 -10.28 12.32 -15.04
N GLY A 104 -11.25 11.50 -14.62
CA GLY A 104 -12.56 11.34 -15.23
C GLY A 104 -13.55 12.49 -14.98
N ALA A 105 -14.84 12.21 -15.11
CA ALA A 105 -15.89 13.22 -15.07
C ALA A 105 -16.00 13.96 -13.71
N ARG A 106 -15.79 13.25 -12.58
CA ARG A 106 -15.84 13.82 -11.23
C ARG A 106 -14.45 14.08 -10.62
N ARG A 107 -13.43 14.25 -11.47
CA ARG A 107 -12.02 14.39 -11.07
C ARG A 107 -11.76 15.45 -10.02
N VAL A 108 -12.41 16.63 -10.12
CA VAL A 108 -12.24 17.73 -9.16
C VAL A 108 -12.72 17.32 -7.76
N TYR A 109 -13.91 16.75 -7.67
CA TYR A 109 -14.46 16.25 -6.39
C TYR A 109 -13.54 15.20 -5.76
N SER A 110 -13.09 14.24 -6.53
CA SER A 110 -12.25 13.13 -6.05
C SER A 110 -10.86 13.61 -5.65
N ALA A 111 -10.26 14.55 -6.41
CA ALA A 111 -9.00 15.15 -6.07
C ALA A 111 -9.06 15.92 -4.74
N PHE A 112 -10.07 16.78 -4.56
CA PHE A 112 -10.27 17.50 -3.30
C PHE A 112 -10.60 16.57 -2.15
N LYS A 113 -11.43 15.54 -2.34
CA LYS A 113 -11.72 14.55 -1.31
C LYS A 113 -10.45 13.83 -0.85
N PHE A 114 -9.65 13.34 -1.78
CA PHE A 114 -8.35 12.73 -1.50
C PHE A 114 -7.45 13.67 -0.70
N PHE A 115 -7.25 14.89 -1.21
CA PHE A 115 -6.36 15.87 -0.60
C PHE A 115 -6.80 16.27 0.82
N LEU A 116 -8.09 16.63 0.99
CA LEU A 116 -8.59 17.08 2.29
C LEU A 116 -8.60 15.97 3.34
N TYR A 117 -8.95 14.72 2.97
CA TYR A 117 -8.89 13.59 3.90
C TYR A 117 -7.48 13.34 4.40
N THR A 118 -6.51 13.31 3.49
CA THR A 118 -5.12 13.03 3.84
C THR A 118 -4.49 14.18 4.61
N LEU A 119 -4.72 15.43 4.20
CA LEU A 119 -4.22 16.62 4.88
C LEU A 119 -4.77 16.73 6.31
N LEU A 120 -6.08 16.49 6.52
CA LEU A 120 -6.68 16.58 7.85
C LEU A 120 -6.04 15.58 8.83
N GLY A 121 -5.78 14.35 8.38
CA GLY A 121 -5.09 13.36 9.19
C GLY A 121 -3.65 13.77 9.51
N SER A 122 -2.92 14.28 8.53
CA SER A 122 -1.50 14.57 8.68
C SER A 122 -1.18 15.85 9.44
N VAL A 123 -2.08 16.82 9.49
CA VAL A 123 -1.91 18.02 10.34
C VAL A 123 -1.77 17.62 11.82
N LEU A 124 -2.50 16.61 12.28
CA LEU A 124 -2.35 16.13 13.66
C LEU A 124 -0.97 15.50 13.89
N MET A 125 -0.45 14.75 12.91
CA MET A 125 0.91 14.22 12.95
C MET A 125 1.96 15.35 13.01
N LEU A 126 1.77 16.45 12.27
CA LEU A 126 2.66 17.60 12.35
C LEU A 126 2.70 18.22 13.75
N VAL A 127 1.52 18.38 14.38
CA VAL A 127 1.44 18.85 15.77
C VAL A 127 2.19 17.91 16.71
N ALA A 128 2.08 16.59 16.51
CA ALA A 128 2.82 15.61 17.30
C ALA A 128 4.34 15.73 17.08
N ILE A 129 4.82 15.91 15.86
CA ILE A 129 6.25 16.09 15.54
C ILE A 129 6.81 17.35 16.24
N ILE A 130 6.09 18.46 16.19
CA ILE A 130 6.47 19.68 16.89
C ILE A 130 6.53 19.43 18.41
N SER A 131 5.55 18.71 18.95
CA SER A 131 5.51 18.37 20.37
C SER A 131 6.69 17.47 20.78
N ILE A 132 7.06 16.49 19.95
CA ILE A 132 8.23 15.62 20.19
C ILE A 132 9.52 16.47 20.24
N TYR A 133 9.69 17.37 19.29
CA TYR A 133 10.84 18.28 19.31
C TYR A 133 10.90 19.11 20.61
N TRP A 134 9.77 19.64 21.07
CA TRP A 134 9.71 20.38 22.34
C TRP A 134 10.05 19.55 23.58
N LEU A 135 9.70 18.26 23.57
CA LEU A 135 9.91 17.35 24.68
C LEU A 135 11.33 16.77 24.70
N ASN A 136 11.84 16.36 23.54
CA ASN A 136 13.10 15.62 23.43
C ASN A 136 14.27 16.47 22.87
N GLY A 137 14.00 17.65 22.31
CA GLY A 137 15.03 18.53 21.73
C GLY A 137 15.55 18.08 20.35
N THR A 138 15.04 16.98 19.79
CA THR A 138 15.48 16.42 18.51
C THR A 138 14.31 15.91 17.68
N THR A 139 14.49 15.85 16.35
CA THR A 139 13.59 15.17 15.41
C THR A 139 14.26 13.97 14.71
N ASP A 140 15.53 13.71 15.04
CA ASP A 140 16.29 12.57 14.54
C ASP A 140 15.69 11.27 15.07
N ILE A 141 15.29 10.35 14.14
CA ILE A 141 14.60 9.11 14.49
C ILE A 141 15.52 8.18 15.29
N VAL A 142 16.81 8.13 14.97
CA VAL A 142 17.77 7.27 15.65
C VAL A 142 17.97 7.75 17.09
N GLU A 143 18.17 9.07 17.30
CA GLU A 143 18.29 9.64 18.64
C GLU A 143 16.99 9.44 19.45
N LEU A 144 15.83 9.52 18.82
CA LEU A 144 14.53 9.27 19.47
C LEU A 144 14.35 7.80 19.84
N TYR A 145 14.91 6.87 19.07
CA TYR A 145 14.94 5.47 19.45
C TYR A 145 15.82 5.23 20.67
N GLU A 146 16.95 5.91 20.82
CA GLU A 146 17.82 5.78 21.98
C GLU A 146 17.24 6.45 23.24
N SER A 147 16.73 7.69 23.09
CA SER A 147 16.21 8.46 24.23
C SER A 147 14.83 8.03 24.70
N GLY A 148 14.02 7.45 23.81
CA GLY A 148 12.64 7.13 24.07
C GLY A 148 11.73 8.36 24.20
N ILE A 149 10.42 8.12 24.27
CA ILE A 149 9.39 9.16 24.50
C ILE A 149 8.70 8.85 25.83
N ASP A 150 8.58 9.87 26.69
CA ASP A 150 7.92 9.73 28.01
C ASP A 150 6.51 9.12 27.86
N ILE A 151 6.25 8.07 28.63
CA ILE A 151 5.01 7.30 28.63
C ILE A 151 3.77 8.19 28.77
N LYS A 152 3.88 9.27 29.56
CA LYS A 152 2.81 10.23 29.78
C LYS A 152 2.25 10.83 28.48
N TYR A 153 3.10 11.02 27.47
CA TYR A 153 2.72 11.66 26.21
C TYR A 153 2.46 10.66 25.09
N GLN A 154 2.91 9.39 25.22
CA GLN A 154 2.83 8.41 24.14
C GLN A 154 1.42 8.22 23.59
N ASN A 155 0.40 8.12 24.44
CA ASN A 155 -0.97 7.89 23.98
C ASN A 155 -1.49 9.01 23.07
N LEU A 156 -1.23 10.27 23.42
CA LEU A 156 -1.71 11.41 22.62
C LEU A 156 -0.94 11.53 21.30
N LEU A 157 0.39 11.37 21.36
CA LEU A 157 1.25 11.43 20.19
C LEU A 157 0.96 10.27 19.25
N TRP A 158 0.76 9.06 19.77
CA TRP A 158 0.38 7.89 19.00
C TRP A 158 -0.95 8.12 18.27
N LEU A 159 -1.99 8.64 18.93
CA LEU A 159 -3.28 8.95 18.28
C LEU A 159 -3.14 9.98 17.16
N ALA A 160 -2.25 10.94 17.31
CA ALA A 160 -1.98 11.93 16.27
C ALA A 160 -1.28 11.32 15.05
N PHE A 161 -0.28 10.45 15.24
CA PHE A 161 0.34 9.67 14.17
C PHE A 161 -0.66 8.68 13.56
N PHE A 162 -1.42 7.98 14.40
CA PHE A 162 -2.47 7.06 13.97
C PHE A 162 -3.48 7.73 13.04
N SER A 163 -3.93 8.95 13.33
CA SER A 163 -4.89 9.66 12.47
C SER A 163 -4.38 9.82 11.04
N SER A 164 -3.10 10.15 10.88
CA SER A 164 -2.46 10.27 9.56
C SER A 164 -2.36 8.92 8.85
N PHE A 165 -1.83 7.92 9.55
CA PHE A 165 -1.61 6.60 8.96
C PHE A 165 -2.91 5.86 8.69
N ALA A 166 -3.93 5.98 9.55
CA ALA A 166 -5.24 5.37 9.35
C ALA A 166 -5.95 5.91 8.10
N VAL A 167 -5.86 7.22 7.86
CA VAL A 167 -6.43 7.82 6.64
C VAL A 167 -5.69 7.32 5.41
N LYS A 168 -4.36 7.31 5.41
CA LYS A 168 -3.55 6.99 4.24
C LYS A 168 -3.49 5.49 3.95
N THR A 169 -3.55 4.60 4.98
CA THR A 169 -3.66 3.13 4.84
C THR A 169 -5.03 2.66 4.34
N PRO A 170 -5.95 3.46 4.16
CA PRO A 170 -7.40 3.63 4.27
C PRO A 170 -8.07 2.64 5.24
N MET A 171 -7.85 2.82 6.54
CA MET A 171 -8.55 2.05 7.56
C MET A 171 -10.05 2.41 7.62
N TRP A 172 -10.89 1.45 7.96
CA TRP A 172 -12.28 1.77 8.29
C TRP A 172 -12.33 2.64 9.57
N PRO A 173 -13.16 3.72 9.67
CA PRO A 173 -14.14 4.21 8.69
C PRO A 173 -13.61 5.28 7.72
N VAL A 174 -12.34 5.68 7.80
CA VAL A 174 -11.76 6.81 7.04
C VAL A 174 -11.25 6.45 5.63
N HIS A 175 -11.74 5.35 5.05
CA HIS A 175 -11.32 4.78 3.77
C HIS A 175 -12.06 5.32 2.54
N THR A 176 -13.14 6.08 2.72
CA THR A 176 -14.11 6.38 1.64
C THR A 176 -13.56 7.27 0.53
N TRP A 177 -12.41 7.89 0.72
CA TRP A 177 -11.71 8.68 -0.30
C TRP A 177 -11.08 7.79 -1.37
N LEU A 178 -10.62 6.58 -0.99
CA LEU A 178 -9.82 5.71 -1.87
C LEU A 178 -10.60 5.22 -3.09
N PRO A 179 -11.83 4.65 -2.98
CA PRO A 179 -12.59 4.23 -4.16
C PRO A 179 -12.90 5.39 -5.12
N ASP A 180 -13.21 6.57 -4.59
CA ASP A 180 -13.50 7.74 -5.43
C ASP A 180 -12.24 8.23 -6.16
N ALA A 181 -11.10 8.28 -5.47
CA ALA A 181 -9.82 8.63 -6.08
C ALA A 181 -9.43 7.65 -7.19
N HIS A 182 -9.52 6.33 -6.96
CA HIS A 182 -9.18 5.31 -7.96
C HIS A 182 -10.08 5.34 -9.19
N VAL A 183 -11.37 5.53 -8.99
CA VAL A 183 -12.34 5.55 -10.10
C VAL A 183 -12.06 6.71 -11.05
N GLU A 184 -11.72 7.86 -10.52
CA GLU A 184 -11.50 9.06 -11.32
C GLU A 184 -10.05 9.19 -11.83
N ALA A 185 -9.06 8.68 -11.09
CA ALA A 185 -7.66 8.74 -11.52
C ALA A 185 -7.43 8.05 -12.89
N PRO A 186 -6.53 8.58 -13.74
CA PRO A 186 -6.04 7.85 -14.89
C PRO A 186 -5.40 6.52 -14.47
N THR A 187 -5.28 5.54 -15.37
CA THR A 187 -4.79 4.19 -15.02
C THR A 187 -3.45 4.22 -14.31
N ALA A 188 -2.47 4.97 -14.82
CA ALA A 188 -1.15 5.12 -14.19
C ALA A 188 -1.23 5.76 -12.79
N GLY A 189 -2.11 6.76 -12.60
CA GLY A 189 -2.37 7.35 -11.28
C GLY A 189 -2.95 6.33 -10.29
N SER A 190 -3.90 5.49 -10.74
CA SER A 190 -4.43 4.41 -9.91
C SER A 190 -3.36 3.38 -9.55
N VAL A 191 -2.45 3.06 -10.47
CA VAL A 191 -1.33 2.14 -10.22
C VAL A 191 -0.42 2.68 -9.13
N LEU A 192 0.06 3.91 -9.23
CA LEU A 192 0.96 4.53 -8.24
C LEU A 192 0.27 4.69 -6.87
N LEU A 193 -1.00 5.09 -6.87
CA LEU A 193 -1.78 5.21 -5.64
C LEU A 193 -1.90 3.86 -4.91
N ALA A 194 -2.28 2.79 -5.62
CA ALA A 194 -2.46 1.47 -5.03
C ALA A 194 -1.14 0.78 -4.69
N ALA A 195 -0.14 0.88 -5.58
CA ALA A 195 1.11 0.15 -5.41
C ALA A 195 1.99 0.70 -4.29
N ILE A 196 2.05 2.03 -4.11
CA ILE A 196 3.08 2.64 -3.27
C ILE A 196 2.50 3.56 -2.20
N LEU A 197 1.60 4.50 -2.55
CA LEU A 197 1.12 5.52 -1.61
C LEU A 197 0.48 4.93 -0.34
N LEU A 198 -0.28 3.84 -0.46
CA LEU A 198 -0.86 3.16 0.70
C LEU A 198 0.20 2.56 1.63
N LYS A 199 1.34 2.10 1.08
CA LYS A 199 2.42 1.44 1.82
C LYS A 199 3.23 2.40 2.69
N MET A 200 3.28 3.68 2.31
CA MET A 200 3.93 4.69 3.15
C MET A 200 3.34 4.76 4.56
N ALA A 201 2.03 4.55 4.70
CA ALA A 201 1.39 4.54 6.00
C ALA A 201 1.63 3.23 6.77
N GLY A 202 1.63 2.07 6.08
CA GLY A 202 2.03 0.79 6.67
C GLY A 202 3.47 0.84 7.18
N TYR A 203 4.39 1.39 6.39
CA TYR A 203 5.76 1.68 6.82
C TYR A 203 5.79 2.60 8.04
N GLY A 204 4.95 3.65 8.05
CA GLY A 204 4.83 4.57 9.18
C GLY A 204 4.35 3.90 10.46
N PHE A 205 3.42 2.96 10.40
CA PHE A 205 3.01 2.17 11.56
C PHE A 205 4.17 1.34 12.13
N ILE A 206 4.92 0.66 11.27
CA ILE A 206 6.08 -0.13 11.70
C ILE A 206 7.15 0.79 12.31
N ARG A 207 7.53 1.84 11.60
CA ARG A 207 8.65 2.70 11.96
C ARG A 207 8.37 3.61 13.16
N PHE A 208 7.17 4.20 13.23
CA PHE A 208 6.86 5.20 14.25
C PHE A 208 5.93 4.68 15.34
N SER A 209 4.82 4.02 14.98
CA SER A 209 3.89 3.55 16.00
C SER A 209 4.49 2.47 16.88
N LEU A 210 5.16 1.46 16.31
CA LEU A 210 5.86 0.44 17.09
C LEU A 210 7.19 0.97 17.63
N GLY A 211 8.00 1.65 16.81
CA GLY A 211 9.35 2.06 17.19
C GLY A 211 9.41 3.17 18.24
N LEU A 212 8.55 4.22 18.15
CA LEU A 212 8.59 5.36 19.05
C LEU A 212 7.60 5.27 20.22
N PHE A 213 6.48 4.56 20.06
CA PHE A 213 5.38 4.55 21.04
C PHE A 213 4.96 3.13 21.42
N PRO A 214 5.87 2.28 21.95
CA PRO A 214 5.56 0.87 22.23
C PRO A 214 4.42 0.70 23.24
N VAL A 215 4.40 1.51 24.30
CA VAL A 215 3.38 1.45 25.35
C VAL A 215 1.99 1.81 24.82
N ALA A 216 1.90 2.86 24.01
CA ALA A 216 0.63 3.25 23.40
C ALA A 216 0.19 2.22 22.35
N SER A 217 1.11 1.65 21.58
CA SER A 217 0.82 0.61 20.60
C SER A 217 0.18 -0.61 21.25
N GLU A 218 0.69 -1.06 22.40
CA GLU A 218 0.09 -2.15 23.19
C GLU A 218 -1.34 -1.80 23.64
N ILE A 219 -1.53 -0.60 24.19
CA ILE A 219 -2.84 -0.13 24.68
C ILE A 219 -3.87 -0.07 23.54
N PHE A 220 -3.46 0.40 22.35
CA PHE A 220 -4.37 0.58 21.21
C PHE A 220 -4.43 -0.62 20.26
N THR A 221 -3.69 -1.69 20.47
CA THR A 221 -3.77 -2.93 19.68
C THR A 221 -5.19 -3.49 19.55
N PRO A 222 -6.03 -3.55 20.62
CA PRO A 222 -7.42 -4.02 20.49
C PRO A 222 -8.28 -3.11 19.57
N LEU A 223 -8.02 -1.81 19.57
CA LEU A 223 -8.67 -0.87 18.64
C LEU A 223 -8.28 -1.18 17.19
N ILE A 224 -6.96 -1.36 16.93
CA ILE A 224 -6.46 -1.69 15.59
C ILE A 224 -7.04 -3.02 15.12
N TYR A 225 -7.06 -4.05 15.94
CA TYR A 225 -7.66 -5.35 15.60
C TYR A 225 -9.13 -5.21 15.21
N THR A 226 -9.90 -4.46 15.97
CA THR A 226 -11.30 -4.22 15.69
C THR A 226 -11.49 -3.53 14.34
N LEU A 227 -10.76 -2.43 14.09
CA LEU A 227 -10.84 -1.68 12.85
C LEU A 227 -10.37 -2.51 11.64
N SER A 228 -9.30 -3.30 11.82
CA SER A 228 -8.73 -4.18 10.78
C SER A 228 -9.72 -5.29 10.39
N VAL A 229 -10.30 -5.97 11.36
CA VAL A 229 -11.31 -7.03 11.11
C VAL A 229 -12.55 -6.46 10.43
N ILE A 230 -13.04 -5.29 10.88
CA ILE A 230 -14.15 -4.61 10.21
C ILE A 230 -13.75 -4.25 8.77
N ALA A 231 -12.56 -3.71 8.54
CA ALA A 231 -12.07 -3.39 7.20
C ALA A 231 -12.04 -4.66 6.32
N ILE A 232 -11.47 -5.77 6.80
CA ILE A 232 -11.36 -7.03 6.06
C ILE A 232 -12.74 -7.54 5.64
N ILE A 233 -13.69 -7.64 6.57
CA ILE A 233 -14.99 -8.28 6.31
C ILE A 233 -15.94 -7.32 5.59
N PHE A 234 -16.15 -6.13 6.16
CA PHE A 234 -17.12 -5.17 5.65
C PHE A 234 -16.78 -4.70 4.24
N THR A 235 -15.50 -4.35 3.98
CA THR A 235 -15.15 -3.85 2.66
C THR A 235 -15.09 -4.97 1.59
N SER A 236 -14.84 -6.22 2.00
CA SER A 236 -14.98 -7.38 1.11
C SER A 236 -16.42 -7.61 0.67
N PHE A 237 -17.42 -7.45 1.56
CA PHE A 237 -18.82 -7.48 1.17
C PHE A 237 -19.20 -6.30 0.26
N ILE A 238 -18.65 -5.10 0.53
CA ILE A 238 -18.86 -3.96 -0.37
C ILE A 238 -18.26 -4.26 -1.75
N ALA A 239 -17.03 -4.82 -1.82
CA ALA A 239 -16.39 -5.19 -3.08
C ALA A 239 -17.24 -6.16 -3.88
N LEU A 240 -17.83 -7.18 -3.23
CA LEU A 240 -18.69 -8.17 -3.89
C LEU A 240 -19.90 -7.54 -4.60
N MET A 241 -20.42 -6.43 -4.07
CA MET A 241 -21.61 -5.74 -4.60
C MET A 241 -21.29 -4.67 -5.65
N GLN A 242 -20.01 -4.45 -5.99
CA GLN A 242 -19.66 -3.41 -6.95
C GLN A 242 -19.97 -3.84 -8.40
N GLU A 243 -20.41 -2.85 -9.17
CA GLU A 243 -20.66 -2.98 -10.61
C GLU A 243 -19.51 -2.40 -11.46
N ASP A 244 -18.68 -1.52 -10.89
CA ASP A 244 -17.50 -0.93 -11.51
C ASP A 244 -16.24 -1.72 -11.10
N MET A 245 -15.46 -2.19 -12.09
CA MET A 245 -14.24 -2.97 -11.87
C MET A 245 -13.20 -2.19 -11.03
N LYS A 246 -13.00 -0.90 -11.29
CA LYS A 246 -12.06 -0.09 -10.51
C LYS A 246 -12.50 0.06 -9.06
N LYS A 247 -13.81 0.25 -8.79
CA LYS A 247 -14.35 0.30 -7.43
C LYS A 247 -14.15 -1.01 -6.70
N LEU A 248 -14.42 -2.14 -7.35
CA LEU A 248 -14.24 -3.46 -6.77
C LEU A 248 -12.77 -3.65 -6.33
N ILE A 249 -11.81 -3.37 -7.20
CA ILE A 249 -10.38 -3.49 -6.90
C ILE A 249 -9.97 -2.49 -5.80
N ALA A 250 -10.52 -1.28 -5.78
CA ALA A 250 -10.23 -0.31 -4.73
C ALA A 250 -10.73 -0.77 -3.35
N TYR A 251 -11.94 -1.34 -3.24
CA TYR A 251 -12.43 -1.90 -1.99
C TYR A 251 -11.66 -3.16 -1.57
N SER A 252 -11.23 -4.00 -2.52
CA SER A 252 -10.34 -5.12 -2.18
C SER A 252 -9.02 -4.64 -1.60
N SER A 253 -8.48 -3.51 -2.07
CA SER A 253 -7.27 -2.91 -1.49
C SER A 253 -7.46 -2.49 -0.03
N VAL A 254 -8.64 -1.96 0.34
CA VAL A 254 -8.96 -1.64 1.74
C VAL A 254 -8.96 -2.91 2.61
N ALA A 255 -9.52 -4.01 2.10
CA ALA A 255 -9.52 -5.30 2.81
C ALA A 255 -8.09 -5.84 3.00
N HIS A 256 -7.25 -5.82 1.95
CA HIS A 256 -5.86 -6.28 2.03
C HIS A 256 -5.01 -5.41 2.99
N MET A 257 -5.23 -4.09 2.99
CA MET A 257 -4.57 -3.22 3.96
C MET A 257 -5.07 -3.44 5.39
N GLY A 258 -6.30 -3.94 5.57
CA GLY A 258 -6.80 -4.43 6.85
C GLY A 258 -5.98 -5.63 7.38
N TYR A 259 -5.58 -6.57 6.52
CA TYR A 259 -4.64 -7.64 6.91
C TYR A 259 -3.27 -7.06 7.29
N VAL A 260 -2.76 -6.10 6.53
CA VAL A 260 -1.48 -5.45 6.83
C VAL A 260 -1.49 -4.82 8.23
N THR A 261 -2.50 -4.01 8.54
CA THR A 261 -2.59 -3.38 9.87
C THR A 261 -2.80 -4.40 10.98
N LEU A 262 -3.56 -5.47 10.74
CA LEU A 262 -3.69 -6.58 11.67
C LEU A 262 -2.32 -7.20 11.97
N GLY A 263 -1.54 -7.58 10.94
CA GLY A 263 -0.26 -8.26 11.10
C GLY A 263 0.81 -7.40 11.76
N ILE A 264 0.86 -6.08 11.47
CA ILE A 264 1.80 -5.15 12.12
C ILE A 264 1.61 -5.15 13.63
N PHE A 265 0.37 -5.08 14.11
CA PHE A 265 0.07 -4.95 15.53
C PHE A 265 -0.04 -6.28 16.29
N THR A 266 0.25 -7.42 15.65
CA THR A 266 0.47 -8.68 16.38
C THR A 266 1.77 -8.67 17.18
N ILE A 267 2.75 -7.83 16.79
CA ILE A 267 4.09 -7.73 17.38
C ILE A 267 4.78 -9.12 17.40
N GLN A 268 4.38 -9.98 16.47
CA GLN A 268 4.99 -11.26 16.22
C GLN A 268 5.85 -11.18 14.95
N GLN A 269 7.02 -11.83 14.96
CA GLN A 269 7.93 -11.87 13.81
C GLN A 269 7.18 -12.17 12.50
N GLN A 270 6.41 -13.27 12.48
CA GLN A 270 5.66 -13.69 11.30
C GLN A 270 4.59 -12.68 10.88
N GLY A 271 3.95 -12.01 11.85
CA GLY A 271 2.90 -11.03 11.56
C GLY A 271 3.45 -9.77 10.86
N ILE A 272 4.58 -9.24 11.34
CA ILE A 272 5.21 -8.05 10.74
C ILE A 272 5.85 -8.41 9.40
N GLU A 273 6.59 -9.52 9.31
CA GLU A 273 7.13 -10.04 8.03
C GLU A 273 6.02 -10.22 7.00
N GLY A 274 4.95 -10.91 7.39
CA GLY A 274 3.78 -11.11 6.54
C GLY A 274 3.16 -9.79 6.08
N SER A 275 3.12 -8.78 6.94
CA SER A 275 2.59 -7.46 6.59
C SER A 275 3.44 -6.73 5.53
N ILE A 276 4.77 -6.79 5.66
CA ILE A 276 5.67 -6.21 4.65
C ILE A 276 5.54 -6.98 3.33
N ILE A 277 5.58 -8.31 3.37
CA ILE A 277 5.40 -9.15 2.17
C ILE A 277 4.05 -8.89 1.52
N GLN A 278 2.98 -8.75 2.31
CA GLN A 278 1.65 -8.42 1.80
C GLN A 278 1.62 -7.02 1.17
N MET A 279 2.30 -6.04 1.72
CA MET A 279 2.42 -4.72 1.12
C MET A 279 3.14 -4.79 -0.25
N ILE A 280 4.23 -5.54 -0.36
CA ILE A 280 4.97 -5.73 -1.63
C ILE A 280 4.10 -6.49 -2.63
N SER A 281 3.52 -7.61 -2.22
CA SER A 281 2.62 -8.42 -3.06
C SER A 281 1.41 -7.62 -3.55
N HIS A 282 0.71 -6.94 -2.63
CA HIS A 282 -0.40 -6.07 -2.99
C HIS A 282 0.04 -4.96 -3.96
N GLY A 283 1.27 -4.42 -3.81
CA GLY A 283 1.83 -3.45 -4.75
C GLY A 283 1.89 -4.00 -6.18
N LEU A 284 2.43 -5.19 -6.36
CA LEU A 284 2.54 -5.86 -7.66
C LEU A 284 1.16 -6.24 -8.24
N VAL A 285 0.33 -6.89 -7.43
CA VAL A 285 -0.96 -7.43 -7.87
C VAL A 285 -1.98 -6.34 -8.14
N SER A 286 -2.09 -5.32 -7.27
CA SER A 286 -3.03 -4.21 -7.48
C SER A 286 -2.63 -3.36 -8.68
N ALA A 287 -1.33 -3.09 -8.87
CA ALA A 287 -0.83 -2.43 -10.07
C ALA A 287 -1.27 -3.17 -11.33
N ALA A 288 -1.08 -4.49 -11.36
CA ALA A 288 -1.45 -5.34 -12.48
C ALA A 288 -2.97 -5.36 -12.73
N LEU A 289 -3.78 -5.45 -11.67
CA LEU A 289 -5.23 -5.43 -11.80
C LEU A 289 -5.74 -4.09 -12.34
N PHE A 290 -5.21 -2.96 -11.87
CA PHE A 290 -5.57 -1.65 -12.42
C PHE A 290 -5.11 -1.48 -13.87
N LEU A 291 -3.95 -2.02 -14.25
CA LEU A 291 -3.52 -2.06 -15.64
C LEU A 291 -4.44 -2.94 -16.49
N CYS A 292 -4.85 -4.10 -16.01
CA CYS A 292 -5.82 -4.95 -16.70
C CYS A 292 -7.15 -4.21 -16.95
N VAL A 293 -7.66 -3.48 -15.95
CA VAL A 293 -8.86 -2.65 -16.14
C VAL A 293 -8.59 -1.51 -17.12
N GLY A 294 -7.41 -0.90 -17.08
CA GLY A 294 -7.00 0.12 -18.04
C GLY A 294 -7.03 -0.40 -19.47
N VAL A 295 -6.48 -1.57 -19.71
CA VAL A 295 -6.46 -2.23 -21.04
C VAL A 295 -7.86 -2.41 -21.65
N VAL A 296 -8.83 -2.90 -20.86
CA VAL A 296 -10.20 -3.08 -21.37
C VAL A 296 -10.93 -1.75 -21.50
N TYR A 297 -10.65 -0.81 -20.58
CA TYR A 297 -11.22 0.55 -20.65
C TYR A 297 -10.76 1.33 -21.89
N ASP A 298 -9.49 1.25 -22.26
CA ASP A 298 -8.95 1.93 -23.44
C ASP A 298 -9.61 1.44 -24.76
N ARG A 299 -10.11 0.20 -24.76
CA ARG A 299 -10.78 -0.42 -25.92
C ARG A 299 -12.29 -0.18 -25.95
N MET A 300 -12.93 -0.21 -24.79
CA MET A 300 -14.40 -0.21 -24.68
C MET A 300 -14.99 1.06 -24.05
N HIS A 301 -14.14 1.92 -23.48
CA HIS A 301 -14.53 3.13 -22.75
C HIS A 301 -15.58 2.89 -21.65
N SER A 302 -15.63 1.67 -21.12
CA SER A 302 -16.52 1.26 -20.01
C SER A 302 -15.75 0.50 -18.94
N ARG A 303 -16.11 0.73 -17.68
CA ARG A 303 -15.58 -0.01 -16.51
C ARG A 303 -16.64 -0.89 -15.87
N LEU A 304 -17.88 -0.84 -16.39
CA LEU A 304 -18.99 -1.61 -15.84
C LEU A 304 -18.83 -3.09 -16.18
N ILE A 305 -18.92 -3.93 -15.16
CA ILE A 305 -18.74 -5.38 -15.29
C ILE A 305 -19.77 -5.99 -16.26
N ASN A 306 -21.02 -5.50 -16.23
CA ASN A 306 -22.10 -5.99 -17.09
C ASN A 306 -21.93 -5.64 -18.59
N THR A 307 -21.01 -4.75 -18.94
CA THR A 307 -20.68 -4.46 -20.34
C THR A 307 -19.91 -5.61 -20.99
N TYR A 308 -19.21 -6.41 -20.16
CA TYR A 308 -18.35 -7.51 -20.57
C TYR A 308 -19.05 -8.86 -20.40
N GLY A 309 -18.47 -9.90 -20.98
CA GLY A 309 -18.91 -11.30 -20.88
C GLY A 309 -18.45 -12.10 -22.08
N GLY A 310 -17.90 -13.29 -21.86
CA GLY A 310 -17.49 -14.20 -22.93
C GLY A 310 -16.27 -13.77 -23.73
N ILE A 311 -15.43 -12.86 -23.22
CA ILE A 311 -14.29 -12.32 -23.97
C ILE A 311 -13.10 -13.28 -24.06
N VAL A 312 -13.13 -14.43 -23.38
CA VAL A 312 -12.03 -15.40 -23.37
C VAL A 312 -11.58 -15.85 -24.76
N SER A 313 -12.52 -16.00 -25.71
CA SER A 313 -12.23 -16.42 -27.08
C SER A 313 -11.69 -15.27 -27.95
N ILE A 314 -11.89 -14.03 -27.56
CA ILE A 314 -11.51 -12.85 -28.32
C ILE A 314 -10.12 -12.35 -27.87
N VAL A 315 -9.90 -12.31 -26.56
CA VAL A 315 -8.66 -11.79 -25.95
C VAL A 315 -8.03 -12.83 -25.01
N PRO A 316 -7.52 -13.94 -25.54
CA PRO A 316 -7.01 -15.06 -24.72
C PRO A 316 -5.77 -14.68 -23.90
N LYS A 317 -4.84 -13.87 -24.42
CA LYS A 317 -3.64 -13.43 -23.68
C LYS A 317 -4.03 -12.58 -22.47
N TYR A 318 -4.94 -11.64 -22.65
CA TYR A 318 -5.49 -10.84 -21.57
C TYR A 318 -6.14 -11.73 -20.51
N SER A 319 -6.95 -12.70 -20.92
CA SER A 319 -7.66 -13.59 -20.02
C SER A 319 -6.71 -14.41 -19.14
N ILE A 320 -5.60 -14.91 -19.69
CA ILE A 320 -4.59 -15.67 -18.94
C ILE A 320 -3.91 -14.76 -17.90
N LEU A 321 -3.42 -13.59 -18.29
CA LEU A 321 -2.72 -12.68 -17.37
C LEU A 321 -3.66 -12.14 -16.30
N PHE A 322 -4.89 -11.80 -16.65
CA PHE A 322 -5.90 -11.37 -15.67
C PHE A 322 -6.25 -12.50 -14.68
N MET A 323 -6.26 -13.78 -15.12
CA MET A 323 -6.41 -14.93 -14.21
C MET A 323 -5.28 -15.01 -13.19
N VAL A 324 -4.02 -14.87 -13.63
CA VAL A 324 -2.86 -14.92 -12.72
C VAL A 324 -3.01 -13.89 -11.59
N PHE A 325 -3.35 -12.63 -11.92
CA PHE A 325 -3.52 -11.58 -10.92
C PHE A 325 -4.79 -11.76 -10.07
N THR A 326 -5.84 -12.29 -10.66
CA THR A 326 -7.06 -12.66 -9.91
C THR A 326 -6.75 -13.72 -8.87
N LEU A 327 -6.02 -14.78 -9.23
CA LEU A 327 -5.60 -15.84 -8.32
C LEU A 327 -4.61 -15.33 -7.26
N ALA A 328 -3.72 -14.41 -7.62
CA ALA A 328 -2.82 -13.78 -6.67
C ALA A 328 -3.55 -12.88 -5.66
N ALA A 329 -4.58 -12.15 -6.11
CA ALA A 329 -5.38 -11.29 -5.25
C ALA A 329 -6.29 -12.06 -4.27
N LEU A 330 -6.67 -13.29 -4.59
CA LEU A 330 -7.42 -14.16 -3.66
C LEU A 330 -6.53 -14.99 -2.73
N GLY A 331 -5.20 -14.83 -2.83
CA GLY A 331 -4.27 -15.57 -1.99
C GLY A 331 -4.13 -17.06 -2.36
N LEU A 332 -4.07 -17.40 -3.66
CA LEU A 332 -3.82 -18.78 -4.06
C LEU A 332 -2.39 -19.23 -3.71
N PRO A 333 -2.18 -20.40 -3.07
CA PRO A 333 -0.84 -20.95 -2.87
C PRO A 333 -0.02 -20.98 -4.16
N GLY A 334 1.25 -20.55 -4.08
CA GLY A 334 2.13 -20.33 -5.23
C GLY A 334 2.10 -18.92 -5.80
N THR A 335 1.39 -18.00 -5.15
CA THR A 335 1.43 -16.57 -5.44
C THR A 335 1.91 -15.77 -4.22
N SER A 336 2.49 -14.61 -4.46
CA SER A 336 3.04 -13.77 -3.38
C SER A 336 1.98 -13.29 -2.37
N GLY A 337 0.72 -13.13 -2.80
CA GLY A 337 -0.39 -12.76 -1.91
C GLY A 337 -0.67 -13.79 -0.82
N PHE A 338 -0.60 -15.07 -1.17
CA PHE A 338 -0.76 -16.14 -0.19
C PHE A 338 0.28 -16.08 0.92
N VAL A 339 1.55 -15.85 0.57
CA VAL A 339 2.64 -15.81 1.56
C VAL A 339 2.41 -14.72 2.59
N GLY A 340 2.08 -13.51 2.15
CA GLY A 340 1.82 -12.39 3.05
C GLY A 340 0.63 -12.63 3.97
N GLU A 341 -0.53 -12.98 3.40
CA GLU A 341 -1.75 -13.22 4.19
C GLU A 341 -1.63 -14.40 5.14
N PHE A 342 -0.98 -15.48 4.71
CA PHE A 342 -0.75 -16.65 5.55
C PHE A 342 0.13 -16.32 6.77
N LEU A 343 1.23 -15.61 6.58
CA LEU A 343 2.10 -15.18 7.67
C LEU A 343 1.40 -14.24 8.64
N ILE A 344 0.59 -13.30 8.13
CA ILE A 344 -0.23 -12.41 8.96
C ILE A 344 -1.19 -13.22 9.83
N LEU A 345 -1.92 -14.17 9.23
CA LEU A 345 -2.85 -15.02 9.99
C LEU A 345 -2.13 -15.90 11.00
N MET A 346 -0.93 -16.38 10.70
CA MET A 346 -0.09 -17.12 11.65
C MET A 346 0.34 -16.25 12.84
N GLY A 347 0.78 -15.02 12.57
CA GLY A 347 1.09 -14.05 13.63
C GLY A 347 -0.13 -13.73 14.49
N ALA A 348 -1.26 -13.44 13.85
CA ALA A 348 -2.52 -13.17 14.54
C ALA A 348 -3.01 -14.38 15.36
N PHE A 349 -2.84 -15.60 14.86
CA PHE A 349 -3.21 -16.81 15.60
C PHE A 349 -2.40 -17.00 16.88
N LYS A 350 -1.11 -16.65 16.86
CA LYS A 350 -0.23 -16.73 18.03
C LYS A 350 -0.59 -15.71 19.10
N ASP A 351 -1.03 -14.52 18.67
CA ASP A 351 -1.35 -13.43 19.59
C ASP A 351 -2.82 -13.50 20.05
N ASN A 352 -3.77 -13.59 19.11
CA ASN A 352 -5.21 -13.62 19.39
C ASN A 352 -5.96 -14.55 18.45
N PHE A 353 -6.26 -15.75 18.92
CA PHE A 353 -6.97 -16.79 18.17
C PHE A 353 -8.29 -16.32 17.57
N LEU A 354 -9.12 -15.58 18.33
CA LEU A 354 -10.43 -15.14 17.89
C LEU A 354 -10.32 -14.16 16.70
N VAL A 355 -9.40 -13.22 16.79
CA VAL A 355 -9.13 -12.24 15.74
C VAL A 355 -8.67 -12.96 14.46
N ALA A 356 -7.78 -13.94 14.56
CA ALA A 356 -7.31 -14.72 13.43
C ALA A 356 -8.44 -15.50 12.75
N VAL A 357 -9.32 -16.15 13.54
CA VAL A 357 -10.48 -16.88 13.01
C VAL A 357 -11.43 -15.94 12.26
N ILE A 358 -11.75 -14.80 12.83
CA ILE A 358 -12.66 -13.85 12.17
C ILE A 358 -11.99 -13.27 10.90
N ALA A 359 -10.70 -12.92 10.95
CA ALA A 359 -9.97 -12.42 9.79
C ALA A 359 -9.91 -13.47 8.65
N SER A 360 -9.78 -14.76 8.96
CA SER A 360 -9.74 -15.83 7.95
C SER A 360 -11.02 -15.94 7.11
N ILE A 361 -12.18 -15.47 7.63
CA ILE A 361 -13.41 -15.38 6.85
C ILE A 361 -13.23 -14.43 5.65
N GLY A 362 -12.40 -13.38 5.81
CA GLY A 362 -12.11 -12.44 4.75
C GLY A 362 -11.44 -13.08 3.53
N VAL A 363 -10.62 -14.12 3.71
CA VAL A 363 -10.02 -14.88 2.59
C VAL A 363 -11.11 -15.54 1.74
N ILE A 364 -12.13 -16.11 2.39
CA ILE A 364 -13.27 -16.76 1.69
C ILE A 364 -14.06 -15.72 0.88
N ILE A 365 -14.36 -14.56 1.49
CA ILE A 365 -15.10 -13.49 0.82
C ILE A 365 -14.23 -12.89 -0.30
N GLY A 366 -12.92 -12.77 -0.08
CA GLY A 366 -11.93 -12.35 -1.07
C GLY A 366 -11.95 -13.23 -2.32
N ALA A 367 -11.89 -14.53 -2.12
CA ALA A 367 -12.03 -15.50 -3.22
C ALA A 367 -13.38 -15.34 -3.94
N ALA A 368 -14.47 -15.13 -3.21
CA ALA A 368 -15.79 -14.98 -3.79
C ALA A 368 -15.87 -13.77 -4.72
N TYR A 369 -15.47 -12.55 -4.29
CA TYR A 369 -15.60 -11.35 -5.16
C TYR A 369 -14.62 -11.37 -6.34
N MET A 370 -13.40 -11.90 -6.17
CA MET A 370 -12.41 -11.95 -7.26
C MET A 370 -12.80 -12.97 -8.33
N LEU A 371 -13.19 -14.17 -7.94
CA LEU A 371 -13.67 -15.19 -8.90
C LEU A 371 -14.98 -14.78 -9.54
N TRP A 372 -15.87 -14.09 -8.81
CA TRP A 372 -17.09 -13.55 -9.35
C TRP A 372 -16.84 -12.43 -10.39
N LEU A 373 -15.87 -11.56 -10.14
CA LEU A 373 -15.41 -10.57 -11.11
C LEU A 373 -14.89 -11.26 -12.38
N TYR A 374 -13.95 -12.19 -12.22
CA TYR A 374 -13.35 -12.90 -13.34
C TYR A 374 -14.42 -13.65 -14.18
N LYS A 375 -15.33 -14.38 -13.51
CA LYS A 375 -16.42 -15.08 -14.17
C LYS A 375 -17.29 -14.16 -15.01
N ARG A 376 -17.67 -12.99 -14.46
CA ARG A 376 -18.55 -12.03 -15.16
C ARG A 376 -17.89 -11.36 -16.34
N VAL A 377 -16.60 -11.07 -16.26
CA VAL A 377 -15.85 -10.36 -17.31
C VAL A 377 -15.38 -11.33 -18.40
N ILE A 378 -14.77 -12.45 -18.03
CA ILE A 378 -14.07 -13.35 -18.96
C ILE A 378 -14.96 -14.42 -19.53
N PHE A 379 -15.76 -15.06 -18.66
CA PHE A 379 -16.64 -16.17 -19.05
C PHE A 379 -18.08 -15.70 -19.33
N GLY A 380 -18.92 -16.65 -19.76
CA GLY A 380 -20.31 -16.41 -20.07
C GLY A 380 -20.58 -16.23 -21.56
N LYS A 381 -21.75 -15.71 -21.88
CA LYS A 381 -22.18 -15.48 -23.26
C LYS A 381 -21.73 -14.10 -23.73
N LEU A 382 -21.24 -14.01 -24.94
CA LEU A 382 -20.92 -12.74 -25.59
C LEU A 382 -22.23 -12.02 -25.99
N ILE A 383 -22.71 -11.14 -25.13
CA ILE A 383 -23.98 -10.42 -25.33
C ILE A 383 -23.75 -9.14 -26.12
N ASN A 384 -22.66 -8.42 -25.85
CA ASN A 384 -22.33 -7.17 -26.53
C ASN A 384 -21.53 -7.44 -27.80
N ASN A 385 -22.08 -7.04 -28.96
CA ASN A 385 -21.42 -7.24 -30.24
C ASN A 385 -20.15 -6.40 -30.42
N ASP A 386 -20.03 -5.27 -29.75
CA ASP A 386 -18.85 -4.40 -29.83
C ASP A 386 -17.59 -5.11 -29.33
N LEU A 387 -17.75 -6.04 -28.36
CA LEU A 387 -16.67 -6.86 -27.85
C LEU A 387 -16.00 -7.73 -28.93
N LYS A 388 -16.71 -8.12 -29.99
CA LYS A 388 -16.15 -8.92 -31.09
C LYS A 388 -15.01 -8.22 -31.84
N GLN A 389 -14.97 -6.89 -31.80
CA GLN A 389 -13.94 -6.07 -32.45
C GLN A 389 -12.75 -5.78 -31.52
N MET A 390 -12.81 -6.25 -30.27
CA MET A 390 -11.77 -6.01 -29.29
C MET A 390 -10.46 -6.68 -29.70
N ILE A 391 -9.38 -5.91 -29.71
CA ILE A 391 -8.03 -6.40 -30.02
C ILE A 391 -7.38 -6.89 -28.74
N ASP A 392 -6.71 -8.06 -28.78
CA ASP A 392 -5.96 -8.60 -27.66
C ASP A 392 -4.73 -7.73 -27.31
N LEU A 393 -4.02 -8.10 -26.26
CA LEU A 393 -2.86 -7.37 -25.75
C LEU A 393 -1.82 -7.10 -26.83
N ASN A 394 -1.35 -5.87 -26.89
CA ASN A 394 -0.19 -5.49 -27.69
C ASN A 394 1.13 -5.92 -27.02
N LYS A 395 2.27 -5.79 -27.71
CA LYS A 395 3.58 -6.23 -27.19
C LYS A 395 3.98 -5.51 -25.89
N SER A 396 3.70 -4.21 -25.79
CA SER A 396 4.02 -3.39 -24.61
C SER A 396 3.16 -3.80 -23.41
N GLU A 397 1.86 -4.00 -23.60
CA GLU A 397 0.94 -4.46 -22.56
C GLU A 397 1.31 -5.87 -22.05
N VAL A 398 1.64 -6.80 -22.96
CA VAL A 398 2.15 -8.13 -22.57
C VAL A 398 3.44 -8.01 -21.78
N PHE A 399 4.37 -7.17 -22.20
CA PHE A 399 5.64 -6.95 -21.48
C PHE A 399 5.39 -6.44 -20.06
N ILE A 400 4.61 -5.36 -19.90
CA ILE A 400 4.32 -4.75 -18.59
C ILE A 400 3.65 -5.76 -17.65
N LEU A 401 2.59 -6.42 -18.12
CA LEU A 401 1.87 -7.40 -17.30
C LEU A 401 2.73 -8.62 -16.98
N SER A 402 3.58 -9.08 -17.92
CA SER A 402 4.53 -10.17 -17.64
C SER A 402 5.58 -9.78 -16.60
N CYS A 403 6.10 -8.54 -16.66
CA CYS A 403 7.02 -8.03 -15.65
C CYS A 403 6.42 -8.02 -14.25
N LEU A 404 5.10 -7.85 -14.11
CA LEU A 404 4.40 -7.94 -12.83
C LEU A 404 4.05 -9.38 -12.44
N ALA A 405 3.72 -10.24 -13.42
CA ALA A 405 3.36 -11.63 -13.16
C ALA A 405 4.56 -12.47 -12.68
N VAL A 406 5.74 -12.25 -13.26
CA VAL A 406 6.95 -13.00 -12.90
C VAL A 406 7.30 -12.86 -11.42
N PRO A 407 7.48 -11.66 -10.84
CA PRO A 407 7.77 -11.54 -9.41
C PRO A 407 6.61 -11.99 -8.53
N THR A 408 5.35 -11.82 -8.96
CA THR A 408 4.17 -12.32 -8.23
C THR A 408 4.21 -13.84 -8.04
N LEU A 409 4.58 -14.58 -9.08
CA LEU A 409 4.74 -16.04 -9.00
C LEU A 409 6.05 -16.43 -8.32
N PHE A 410 7.16 -15.76 -8.65
CA PHE A 410 8.47 -16.05 -8.08
C PHE A 410 8.43 -15.96 -6.56
N PHE A 411 7.96 -14.86 -5.98
CA PHE A 411 7.87 -14.69 -4.54
C PHE A 411 6.76 -15.56 -3.90
N GLY A 412 5.85 -16.09 -4.69
CA GLY A 412 4.87 -17.09 -4.23
C GLY A 412 5.47 -18.47 -3.99
N PHE A 413 6.46 -18.86 -4.81
CA PHE A 413 7.19 -20.13 -4.67
C PHE A 413 8.47 -20.01 -3.84
N TYR A 414 9.14 -18.86 -3.89
CA TYR A 414 10.42 -18.61 -3.25
C TYR A 414 10.40 -17.25 -2.53
N PRO A 415 9.75 -17.15 -1.36
CA PRO A 415 9.66 -15.90 -0.60
C PRO A 415 10.94 -15.55 0.17
N GLU A 416 11.86 -16.48 0.31
CA GLU A 416 13.08 -16.37 1.12
C GLU A 416 13.91 -15.10 0.85
N PRO A 417 14.09 -14.61 -0.40
CA PRO A 417 14.81 -13.36 -0.61
C PRO A 417 14.15 -12.14 0.04
N LEU A 418 12.81 -12.12 0.14
CA LEU A 418 12.10 -11.04 0.84
C LEU A 418 12.27 -11.19 2.36
N ILE A 419 12.07 -12.40 2.88
CA ILE A 419 12.16 -12.71 4.32
C ILE A 419 13.57 -12.38 4.82
N ASN A 420 14.62 -12.91 4.21
CA ASN A 420 16.00 -12.69 4.61
C ASN A 420 16.41 -11.21 4.62
N THR A 421 15.79 -10.40 3.77
CA THR A 421 16.08 -8.95 3.72
C THR A 421 15.51 -8.21 4.93
N ILE A 422 14.37 -8.66 5.46
CA ILE A 422 13.64 -7.93 6.51
C ILE A 422 13.82 -8.54 7.92
N GLU A 423 14.20 -9.83 7.99
CA GLU A 423 14.22 -10.63 9.21
C GLU A 423 15.02 -9.97 10.34
N VAL A 424 16.25 -9.56 10.05
CA VAL A 424 17.15 -8.97 11.06
C VAL A 424 16.60 -7.62 11.56
N SER A 425 16.14 -6.76 10.66
CA SER A 425 15.58 -5.45 11.04
C SER A 425 14.28 -5.57 11.84
N ILE A 426 13.46 -6.59 11.57
CA ILE A 426 12.22 -6.84 12.31
C ILE A 426 12.51 -7.44 13.68
N SER A 427 13.45 -8.39 13.75
CA SER A 427 13.86 -8.98 15.04
C SER A 427 14.36 -7.90 15.98
N ASP A 428 15.22 -7.01 15.51
CA ASP A 428 15.75 -5.89 16.27
C ASP A 428 14.64 -4.94 16.74
N LEU A 429 13.70 -4.59 15.85
CA LEU A 429 12.53 -3.78 16.20
C LEU A 429 11.68 -4.42 17.32
N ILE A 430 11.46 -5.73 17.27
CA ILE A 430 10.66 -6.46 18.27
C ILE A 430 11.40 -6.53 19.60
N ASP A 431 12.71 -6.79 19.58
CA ASP A 431 13.54 -6.85 20.77
C ASP A 431 13.57 -5.50 21.48
N GLU A 432 13.75 -4.41 20.74
CA GLU A 432 13.69 -3.04 21.26
C GLU A 432 12.30 -2.68 21.80
N TYR A 433 11.23 -3.07 21.10
CA TYR A 433 9.85 -2.90 21.56
C TYR A 433 9.62 -3.60 22.91
N ASN A 434 10.02 -4.86 23.02
CA ASN A 434 9.87 -5.66 24.26
C ASN A 434 10.74 -5.11 25.40
N PHE A 435 11.96 -4.68 25.09
CA PHE A 435 12.87 -4.07 26.09
C PHE A 435 12.24 -2.82 26.72
N ARG A 436 11.65 -1.95 25.91
CA ARG A 436 10.99 -0.72 26.38
C ARG A 436 9.72 -0.98 27.17
N LEU A 437 8.97 -2.02 26.83
CA LEU A 437 7.83 -2.44 27.64
C LEU A 437 8.26 -3.01 29.00
N ALA A 438 9.33 -3.81 29.03
CA ALA A 438 9.86 -4.36 30.27
C ALA A 438 10.40 -3.28 31.24
N GLY A 439 11.02 -2.24 30.73
CA GLY A 439 11.47 -1.08 31.51
C GLY A 439 10.35 -0.25 32.14
N ARG A 440 9.09 -0.56 31.81
CA ARG A 440 7.87 0.03 32.38
C ARG A 440 7.47 -0.62 33.73
N LEU A 441 7.96 -1.83 33.99
CA LEU A 441 7.71 -2.58 35.22
C LEU A 441 8.83 -2.34 36.25
#